data_7508bf1e59847af72b7c51c71768ce19
#
_entry.id   7508bf1e59847af72b7c51c71768ce19
#
_cell.length_a   1.000
_cell.length_b   1.000
_cell.length_c   1.000
_cell.angle_alpha   90.00
_cell.angle_beta   90.00
_cell.angle_gamma   90.00
#
_symmetry.space_group_name_H-M   'P 1'
#
loop_
_entity.id
_entity.type
_entity.pdbx_description
1 polymer ?
#
loop_
_entity_poly.entity_id
_entity_poly.type
_entity_poly.pdbx_seq_one_letter_code
_entity_poly.pdbx_strand_id
1 'polypeptide(L)'
;MEFGPLSRRSLLQCASALPLGAVFAPAIIGQARAAVMKMRMSSSLPDDPKYANGRVLYDNLVKHLKAGGLSEQVEVAFFPSNQLGQEIDVINSVKLGVIDLMVSGSSISANLVPLVGTFDLGYLFDSFPQQTKAFDAGAAKPVEEALLKGANIRVIAWAYNFGSRSVLARKQIKTPEDLAGLKIRTLPNPIITECLRLMGAAATPLAFGEIYTALQAGVLDGLEHDPPTILASKFFETAKFYALTQHNFSPLAVYFSEATFQRMDAKTRDGFVAAAQQAAADTRTHGLAMEKEAIDVLKEKGVTVNECDKAAFRKRVAVQTENFVKQRPEAKPIVDKIQSTSV
;
A
#
# COMPACT_ATOMS: atom_id res chain seq x y z
N MET A 1 75.21 9.17 -2.90
CA MET A 1 74.80 10.56 -3.27
C MET A 1 73.66 10.90 -2.33
N GLU A 2 73.96 11.64 -1.27
CA GLU A 2 73.00 12.08 -0.27
C GLU A 2 72.30 13.34 -0.75
N PHE A 3 70.97 13.35 -0.76
CA PHE A 3 70.19 14.56 -1.00
C PHE A 3 69.84 15.18 0.37
N GLY A 4 70.44 16.35 0.62
CA GLY A 4 70.15 17.14 1.82
C GLY A 4 68.80 17.86 1.74
N PRO A 5 68.21 18.28 2.88
CA PRO A 5 66.86 18.83 2.96
C PRO A 5 66.78 20.26 2.40
N LEU A 6 65.84 20.52 1.52
CA LEU A 6 65.52 21.83 0.96
C LEU A 6 64.94 22.76 2.04
N SER A 7 65.61 23.89 2.25
CA SER A 7 65.29 24.95 3.22
C SER A 7 64.04 25.73 2.75
N ARG A 8 63.14 26.05 3.71
CA ARG A 8 61.91 26.86 3.50
C ARG A 8 62.14 28.27 2.94
N ARG A 9 63.40 28.72 2.78
CA ARG A 9 63.74 30.05 2.23
C ARG A 9 63.88 30.09 0.70
N SER A 10 64.00 28.97 0.01
CA SER A 10 64.13 28.90 -1.46
C SER A 10 62.78 28.95 -2.21
N LEU A 11 61.65 28.89 -1.52
CA LEU A 11 60.31 28.93 -2.13
C LEU A 11 59.70 30.31 -2.25
N LEU A 12 60.39 31.36 -1.76
CA LEU A 12 59.87 32.74 -1.76
C LEU A 12 60.46 33.69 -2.83
N GLN A 13 61.31 33.20 -3.73
CA GLN A 13 61.97 34.05 -4.73
C GLN A 13 61.50 33.85 -6.17
N CYS A 14 60.44 33.10 -6.46
CA CYS A 14 59.85 32.94 -7.80
C CYS A 14 58.49 33.61 -7.99
N ALA A 15 58.19 34.67 -7.22
CA ALA A 15 56.92 35.41 -7.34
C ALA A 15 57.14 36.83 -7.85
N SER A 16 57.68 36.99 -9.08
CA SER A 16 57.61 38.29 -9.76
C SER A 16 57.83 38.08 -11.25
N ALA A 17 56.77 37.97 -12.01
CA ALA A 17 56.55 38.38 -13.39
C ALA A 17 55.42 37.55 -14.05
N LEU A 18 54.17 37.91 -13.74
CA LEU A 18 53.04 37.53 -14.61
C LEU A 18 52.38 38.83 -15.08
N PRO A 19 52.14 39.03 -16.39
CA PRO A 19 51.49 40.22 -16.90
C PRO A 19 50.01 40.22 -16.52
N LEU A 20 49.50 41.39 -16.06
CA LEU A 20 48.09 41.67 -15.90
C LEU A 20 47.38 41.62 -17.26
N GLY A 21 46.82 40.47 -17.56
CA GLY A 21 45.93 40.24 -18.67
C GLY A 21 44.87 39.24 -18.20
N ALA A 22 44.11 39.56 -17.12
CA ALA A 22 42.99 38.76 -16.73
C ALA A 22 41.85 38.94 -17.74
N VAL A 23 41.82 38.09 -18.75
CA VAL A 23 40.63 37.86 -19.55
C VAL A 23 39.58 37.26 -18.59
N PHE A 24 38.59 38.08 -18.20
CA PHE A 24 37.37 37.59 -17.57
C PHE A 24 36.66 36.70 -18.60
N ALA A 25 37.01 35.44 -18.67
CA ALA A 25 36.11 34.45 -19.24
C ALA A 25 34.87 34.38 -18.31
N PRO A 26 33.66 34.66 -18.81
CA PRO A 26 32.47 34.40 -18.00
C PRO A 26 32.52 32.93 -17.61
N ALA A 27 32.61 32.65 -16.30
CA ALA A 27 32.42 31.32 -15.81
C ALA A 27 30.99 30.95 -16.23
N ILE A 28 30.87 30.10 -17.25
CA ILE A 28 29.61 29.41 -17.54
C ILE A 28 29.39 28.53 -16.31
N ILE A 29 28.69 29.09 -15.34
CA ILE A 29 28.09 28.31 -14.25
C ILE A 29 27.06 27.46 -14.97
N GLY A 30 27.47 26.31 -15.48
CA GLY A 30 26.55 25.28 -15.93
C GLY A 30 25.63 25.05 -14.77
N GLN A 31 24.33 25.26 -14.98
CA GLN A 31 23.34 24.91 -13.97
C GLN A 31 23.64 23.47 -13.56
N ALA A 32 24.10 23.29 -12.33
CA ALA A 32 24.29 21.96 -11.77
C ALA A 32 22.91 21.29 -11.87
N ARG A 33 22.75 20.37 -12.83
CA ARG A 33 21.54 19.59 -13.00
C ARG A 33 21.34 18.84 -11.69
N ALA A 34 20.26 19.12 -10.97
CA ALA A 34 19.98 18.43 -9.73
C ALA A 34 20.01 16.92 -10.00
N ALA A 35 20.74 16.19 -9.17
CA ALA A 35 20.81 14.74 -9.32
C ALA A 35 19.41 14.15 -9.26
N VAL A 36 19.10 13.21 -10.16
CA VAL A 36 17.82 12.50 -10.17
C VAL A 36 17.62 11.80 -8.83
N MET A 37 16.52 12.09 -8.15
CA MET A 37 16.17 11.42 -6.89
C MET A 37 15.67 10.01 -7.20
N LYS A 38 16.46 9.02 -6.82
CA LYS A 38 16.09 7.60 -6.97
C LYS A 38 15.32 7.14 -5.74
N MET A 39 14.12 6.60 -5.98
CA MET A 39 13.22 6.12 -4.94
C MET A 39 12.90 4.63 -5.15
N ARG A 40 12.69 3.92 -4.04
CA ARG A 40 12.27 2.51 -4.04
C ARG A 40 10.81 2.43 -3.61
N MET A 41 10.00 1.77 -4.44
CA MET A 41 8.58 1.51 -4.18
C MET A 41 8.36 0.01 -4.02
N SER A 42 7.90 -0.41 -2.85
CA SER A 42 7.66 -1.83 -2.52
C SER A 42 6.18 -2.20 -2.62
N SER A 43 5.93 -3.45 -3.02
CA SER A 43 4.62 -4.10 -2.94
C SER A 43 4.78 -5.58 -2.58
N SER A 44 3.86 -6.13 -1.79
CA SER A 44 3.77 -7.57 -1.53
C SER A 44 3.16 -8.34 -2.70
N LEU A 45 2.36 -7.65 -3.53
CA LEU A 45 1.67 -8.26 -4.67
C LEU A 45 2.65 -8.68 -5.77
N PRO A 46 2.30 -9.71 -6.58
CA PRO A 46 3.08 -10.13 -7.74
C PRO A 46 3.28 -9.02 -8.78
N ASP A 47 4.23 -9.23 -9.69
CA ASP A 47 4.45 -8.36 -10.84
C ASP A 47 3.47 -8.72 -11.97
N ASP A 48 2.19 -8.41 -11.78
CA ASP A 48 1.13 -8.65 -12.75
C ASP A 48 0.47 -7.32 -13.13
N PRO A 49 0.63 -6.84 -14.40
CA PRO A 49 0.11 -5.55 -14.83
C PRO A 49 -1.41 -5.53 -15.01
N LYS A 50 -2.08 -6.67 -14.88
CA LYS A 50 -3.53 -6.77 -15.05
C LYS A 50 -4.27 -6.91 -13.72
N TYR A 51 -3.83 -7.82 -12.86
CA TYR A 51 -4.56 -8.18 -11.65
C TYR A 51 -3.88 -7.74 -10.35
N ALA A 52 -2.60 -7.33 -10.38
CA ALA A 52 -1.93 -6.84 -9.19
C ALA A 52 -1.96 -5.30 -9.12
N ASN A 53 -2.84 -4.76 -8.27
CA ASN A 53 -3.06 -3.33 -8.14
C ASN A 53 -1.80 -2.52 -7.79
N GLY A 54 -0.82 -3.11 -7.10
CA GLY A 54 0.46 -2.48 -6.84
C GLY A 54 1.26 -2.20 -8.12
N ARG A 55 1.26 -3.14 -9.07
CA ARG A 55 1.91 -2.96 -10.38
C ARG A 55 1.14 -1.96 -11.25
N VAL A 56 -0.18 -2.08 -11.31
CA VAL A 56 -1.04 -1.13 -12.06
C VAL A 56 -0.83 0.30 -11.56
N LEU A 57 -0.79 0.50 -10.25
CA LEU A 57 -0.54 1.81 -9.65
C LEU A 57 0.85 2.36 -10.00
N TYR A 58 1.87 1.51 -9.95
CA TYR A 58 3.23 1.90 -10.34
C TYR A 58 3.31 2.35 -11.80
N ASP A 59 2.74 1.58 -12.72
CA ASP A 59 2.75 1.92 -14.16
C ASP A 59 2.02 3.25 -14.41
N ASN A 60 0.88 3.48 -13.75
CA ASN A 60 0.16 4.75 -13.80
C ASN A 60 0.96 5.90 -13.18
N LEU A 61 1.65 5.67 -12.05
CA LEU A 61 2.51 6.68 -11.41
C LEU A 61 3.63 7.12 -12.36
N VAL A 62 4.36 6.17 -12.97
CA VAL A 62 5.43 6.47 -13.94
C VAL A 62 4.88 7.24 -15.15
N LYS A 63 3.71 6.85 -15.67
CA LYS A 63 3.02 7.55 -16.76
C LYS A 63 2.74 9.01 -16.38
N HIS A 64 2.18 9.27 -15.20
CA HIS A 64 1.84 10.63 -14.75
C HIS A 64 3.06 11.46 -14.36
N LEU A 65 4.10 10.87 -13.78
CA LEU A 65 5.39 11.54 -13.55
C LEU A 65 6.00 12.02 -14.86
N LYS A 66 5.96 11.18 -15.89
CA LYS A 66 6.45 11.56 -17.24
C LYS A 66 5.59 12.67 -17.84
N ALA A 67 4.29 12.58 -17.78
CA ALA A 67 3.37 13.61 -18.29
C ALA A 67 3.53 14.95 -17.56
N GLY A 68 3.83 14.92 -16.25
CA GLY A 68 4.13 16.10 -15.43
C GLY A 68 5.54 16.67 -15.61
N GLY A 69 6.37 16.08 -16.49
CA GLY A 69 7.75 16.55 -16.74
C GLY A 69 8.73 16.27 -15.59
N LEU A 70 8.43 15.29 -14.71
CA LEU A 70 9.23 14.99 -13.52
C LEU A 70 10.27 13.87 -13.73
N SER A 71 10.36 13.28 -14.93
CA SER A 71 11.27 12.15 -15.21
C SER A 71 12.76 12.46 -15.08
N GLU A 72 13.14 13.74 -15.10
CA GLU A 72 14.54 14.17 -14.89
C GLU A 72 14.85 14.52 -13.44
N GLN A 73 13.82 14.61 -12.57
CA GLN A 73 13.92 14.92 -11.16
C GLN A 73 13.78 13.69 -10.30
N VAL A 74 12.92 12.73 -10.71
CA VAL A 74 12.55 11.56 -9.93
C VAL A 74 12.55 10.30 -10.78
N GLU A 75 13.17 9.25 -10.26
CA GLU A 75 13.13 7.89 -10.78
C GLU A 75 12.60 6.97 -9.69
N VAL A 76 11.50 6.24 -9.97
CA VAL A 76 10.92 5.27 -9.03
C VAL A 76 11.22 3.86 -9.53
N ALA A 77 11.93 3.06 -8.74
CA ALA A 77 12.14 1.64 -9.00
C ALA A 77 11.10 0.82 -8.23
N PHE A 78 10.45 -0.13 -8.91
CA PHE A 78 9.41 -0.98 -8.33
C PHE A 78 9.96 -2.35 -7.88
N PHE A 79 9.60 -2.75 -6.68
CA PHE A 79 10.00 -4.00 -6.05
C PHE A 79 8.75 -4.79 -5.61
N PRO A 80 8.18 -5.63 -6.50
CA PRO A 80 7.02 -6.47 -6.22
C PRO A 80 7.38 -7.71 -5.40
N SER A 81 6.37 -8.53 -5.06
CA SER A 81 6.54 -9.89 -4.50
C SER A 81 7.41 -9.95 -3.24
N ASN A 82 7.29 -8.96 -2.35
CA ASN A 82 8.07 -8.88 -1.11
C ASN A 82 9.60 -8.83 -1.31
N GLN A 83 10.11 -8.36 -2.46
CA GLN A 83 11.56 -8.30 -2.74
C GLN A 83 12.33 -7.46 -1.72
N LEU A 84 11.70 -6.49 -1.07
CA LEU A 84 12.31 -5.65 -0.01
C LEU A 84 11.95 -6.11 1.42
N GLY A 85 11.27 -7.24 1.58
CA GLY A 85 10.83 -7.78 2.87
C GLY A 85 9.31 -7.94 2.97
N GLN A 86 8.86 -8.54 4.06
CA GLN A 86 7.43 -8.68 4.36
C GLN A 86 6.80 -7.31 4.69
N GLU A 87 5.48 -7.18 4.53
CA GLU A 87 4.78 -5.89 4.64
C GLU A 87 5.03 -5.15 5.96
N ILE A 88 5.11 -5.87 7.09
CA ILE A 88 5.40 -5.28 8.40
C ILE A 88 6.82 -4.69 8.45
N ASP A 89 7.81 -5.36 7.86
CA ASP A 89 9.19 -4.89 7.82
C ASP A 89 9.34 -3.69 6.88
N VAL A 90 8.65 -3.75 5.74
CA VAL A 90 8.65 -2.67 4.74
C VAL A 90 8.01 -1.40 5.30
N ILE A 91 6.84 -1.48 5.96
CA ILE A 91 6.19 -0.27 6.51
C ILE A 91 7.03 0.36 7.62
N ASN A 92 7.72 -0.44 8.44
CA ASN A 92 8.69 0.07 9.41
C ASN A 92 9.90 0.73 8.72
N SER A 93 10.36 0.18 7.59
CA SER A 93 11.43 0.77 6.79
C SER A 93 11.03 2.09 6.14
N VAL A 94 9.76 2.25 5.73
CA VAL A 94 9.21 3.53 5.26
C VAL A 94 9.16 4.55 6.38
N LYS A 95 8.71 4.15 7.59
CA LYS A 95 8.74 4.99 8.79
C LYS A 95 10.14 5.54 9.10
N LEU A 96 11.17 4.72 8.89
CA LEU A 96 12.58 5.08 9.16
C LEU A 96 13.26 5.80 7.98
N GLY A 97 12.61 5.97 6.84
CA GLY A 97 13.20 6.58 5.65
C GLY A 97 14.20 5.68 4.90
N VAL A 98 14.23 4.39 5.20
CA VAL A 98 15.07 3.39 4.53
C VAL A 98 14.47 2.98 3.18
N ILE A 99 13.13 2.85 3.10
CA ILE A 99 12.36 2.67 1.87
C ILE A 99 11.52 3.92 1.66
N ASP A 100 11.41 4.38 0.40
CA ASP A 100 10.78 5.66 0.09
C ASP A 100 9.26 5.53 0.00
N LEU A 101 8.77 4.51 -0.71
CA LEU A 101 7.34 4.28 -0.95
C LEU A 101 6.95 2.81 -0.71
N MET A 102 5.72 2.63 -0.27
CA MET A 102 5.07 1.33 -0.21
C MET A 102 3.64 1.45 -0.71
N VAL A 103 3.22 0.47 -1.50
CA VAL A 103 1.81 0.27 -1.85
C VAL A 103 1.28 -0.94 -1.13
N SER A 104 0.32 -0.74 -0.25
CA SER A 104 -0.31 -1.82 0.52
C SER A 104 -1.69 -1.39 1.03
N GLY A 105 -2.46 -2.36 1.54
CA GLY A 105 -3.71 -2.09 2.24
C GLY A 105 -3.50 -1.29 3.53
N SER A 106 -4.54 -0.56 3.95
CA SER A 106 -4.53 0.20 5.21
C SER A 106 -4.19 -0.65 6.42
N SER A 107 -4.61 -1.89 6.42
CA SER A 107 -4.49 -2.85 7.52
C SER A 107 -3.07 -3.01 8.06
N ILE A 108 -2.04 -2.88 7.21
CA ILE A 108 -0.64 -3.04 7.64
C ILE A 108 -0.20 -1.88 8.51
N SER A 109 -0.59 -0.65 8.16
CA SER A 109 -0.23 0.54 8.93
C SER A 109 -1.00 0.68 10.24
N ALA A 110 -2.10 -0.05 10.43
CA ALA A 110 -2.81 -0.12 11.70
C ALA A 110 -1.97 -0.71 12.85
N ASN A 111 -0.92 -1.50 12.52
CA ASN A 111 0.06 -1.98 13.51
C ASN A 111 0.96 -0.86 14.05
N LEU A 112 1.13 0.24 13.32
CA LEU A 112 1.88 1.42 13.74
C LEU A 112 0.97 2.46 14.41
N VAL A 113 -0.21 2.66 13.85
CA VAL A 113 -1.19 3.67 14.28
C VAL A 113 -2.58 3.00 14.34
N PRO A 114 -3.03 2.57 15.53
CA PRO A 114 -4.26 1.80 15.68
C PRO A 114 -5.53 2.45 15.12
N LEU A 115 -5.59 3.79 15.01
CA LEU A 115 -6.72 4.50 14.42
C LEU A 115 -6.98 4.10 12.96
N VAL A 116 -5.94 3.69 12.22
CA VAL A 116 -6.07 3.20 10.83
C VAL A 116 -6.97 1.98 10.77
N GLY A 117 -6.99 1.14 11.82
CA GLY A 117 -7.85 -0.02 11.94
C GLY A 117 -9.35 0.28 11.85
N THR A 118 -9.75 1.56 11.90
CA THR A 118 -11.13 1.97 11.59
C THR A 118 -11.55 1.49 10.20
N PHE A 119 -10.66 1.53 9.20
CA PHE A 119 -10.97 1.09 7.84
C PHE A 119 -11.01 -0.44 7.66
N ASP A 120 -10.56 -1.18 8.68
CA ASP A 120 -10.54 -2.64 8.70
C ASP A 120 -11.75 -3.26 9.41
N LEU A 121 -12.62 -2.42 9.98
CA LEU A 121 -13.85 -2.89 10.62
C LEU A 121 -14.73 -3.62 9.61
N GLY A 122 -15.16 -4.81 9.98
CA GLY A 122 -15.97 -5.64 9.11
C GLY A 122 -17.30 -4.98 8.77
N TYR A 123 -17.64 -4.98 7.47
CA TYR A 123 -18.86 -4.38 6.94
C TYR A 123 -19.02 -2.88 7.21
N LEU A 124 -17.93 -2.15 7.46
CA LEU A 124 -17.97 -0.69 7.61
C LEU A 124 -18.37 0.01 6.32
N PHE A 125 -17.82 -0.45 5.20
CA PHE A 125 -18.18 0.02 3.86
C PHE A 125 -19.13 -0.97 3.19
N ASP A 126 -20.12 -0.44 2.47
CA ASP A 126 -21.05 -1.26 1.69
C ASP A 126 -20.63 -1.42 0.24
N SER A 127 -19.79 -0.51 -0.26
CA SER A 127 -19.29 -0.54 -1.64
C SER A 127 -18.06 0.38 -1.83
N PHE A 128 -17.32 0.20 -2.95
CA PHE A 128 -16.26 1.12 -3.35
C PHE A 128 -16.76 2.55 -3.67
N PRO A 129 -17.89 2.75 -4.37
CA PRO A 129 -18.43 4.09 -4.55
C PRO A 129 -18.69 4.82 -3.23
N GLN A 130 -19.24 4.13 -2.22
CA GLN A 130 -19.41 4.71 -0.88
C GLN A 130 -18.08 5.07 -0.23
N GLN A 131 -17.08 4.17 -0.28
CA GLN A 131 -15.74 4.42 0.26
C GLN A 131 -15.09 5.65 -0.42
N THR A 132 -15.13 5.72 -1.76
CA THR A 132 -14.61 6.85 -2.52
C THR A 132 -15.27 8.15 -2.06
N LYS A 133 -16.61 8.18 -2.02
CA LYS A 133 -17.38 9.37 -1.62
C LYS A 133 -17.09 9.79 -0.18
N ALA A 134 -16.95 8.84 0.74
CA ALA A 134 -16.60 9.13 2.14
C ALA A 134 -15.18 9.73 2.26
N PHE A 135 -14.22 9.19 1.50
CA PHE A 135 -12.83 9.67 1.51
C PHE A 135 -12.71 11.06 0.84
N ASP A 136 -13.39 11.29 -0.28
CA ASP A 136 -13.48 12.61 -0.92
C ASP A 136 -14.13 13.65 0.01
N ALA A 137 -15.09 13.22 0.84
CA ALA A 137 -15.65 14.03 1.90
C ALA A 137 -14.70 14.22 3.12
N GLY A 138 -13.50 13.63 3.09
CA GLY A 138 -12.45 13.79 4.10
C GLY A 138 -12.53 12.80 5.28
N ALA A 139 -13.20 11.65 5.15
CA ALA A 139 -13.22 10.64 6.20
C ALA A 139 -11.83 10.05 6.50
N ALA A 140 -10.90 10.08 5.54
CA ALA A 140 -9.54 9.58 5.71
C ALA A 140 -8.58 10.56 6.39
N LYS A 141 -8.86 11.87 6.39
CA LYS A 141 -7.95 12.91 6.90
C LYS A 141 -7.45 12.67 8.33
N PRO A 142 -8.29 12.33 9.33
CA PRO A 142 -7.79 12.08 10.69
C PRO A 142 -6.80 10.92 10.76
N VAL A 143 -6.97 9.90 9.90
CA VAL A 143 -6.07 8.75 9.81
C VAL A 143 -4.74 9.15 9.15
N GLU A 144 -4.78 9.95 8.07
CA GLU A 144 -3.59 10.48 7.41
C GLU A 144 -2.74 11.33 8.35
N GLU A 145 -3.38 12.21 9.12
CA GLU A 145 -2.72 13.05 10.13
C GLU A 145 -2.12 12.21 11.26
N ALA A 146 -2.83 11.18 11.71
CA ALA A 146 -2.35 10.27 12.75
C ALA A 146 -1.13 9.46 12.27
N LEU A 147 -1.12 8.98 11.02
CA LEU A 147 0.02 8.28 10.42
C LEU A 147 1.24 9.21 10.28
N LEU A 148 1.03 10.42 9.81
CA LEU A 148 2.10 11.40 9.69
C LEU A 148 2.72 11.72 11.04
N LYS A 149 1.88 12.01 12.04
CA LYS A 149 2.32 12.40 13.40
C LYS A 149 2.91 11.22 14.18
N GLY A 150 2.30 10.03 14.10
CA GLY A 150 2.65 8.88 14.92
C GLY A 150 3.70 7.96 14.30
N ALA A 151 3.86 8.00 12.97
CA ALA A 151 4.73 7.08 12.26
C ALA A 151 5.67 7.74 11.23
N ASN A 152 5.65 9.05 11.05
CA ASN A 152 6.40 9.75 9.98
C ASN A 152 6.12 9.16 8.59
N ILE A 153 4.89 8.71 8.36
CA ILE A 153 4.42 8.18 7.10
C ILE A 153 3.33 9.09 6.55
N ARG A 154 3.51 9.54 5.34
CA ARG A 154 2.52 10.30 4.59
C ARG A 154 1.73 9.38 3.68
N VAL A 155 0.41 9.46 3.73
CA VAL A 155 -0.44 8.87 2.68
C VAL A 155 -0.62 9.95 1.61
N ILE A 156 -0.11 9.70 0.41
CA ILE A 156 -0.17 10.68 -0.70
C ILE A 156 -1.33 10.42 -1.65
N ALA A 157 -1.87 9.21 -1.65
CA ALA A 157 -3.06 8.84 -2.42
C ALA A 157 -3.72 7.58 -1.87
N TRP A 158 -5.04 7.46 -2.10
CA TRP A 158 -5.85 6.28 -1.85
C TRP A 158 -6.35 5.72 -3.18
N ALA A 159 -5.91 4.51 -3.51
CA ALA A 159 -6.30 3.84 -4.76
C ALA A 159 -7.59 3.02 -4.65
N TYR A 160 -8.11 2.79 -3.46
CA TYR A 160 -9.35 2.08 -3.07
C TYR A 160 -9.48 0.64 -3.55
N ASN A 161 -8.49 0.13 -4.21
CA ASN A 161 -8.69 -1.03 -5.01
C ASN A 161 -7.91 -2.24 -4.52
N PHE A 162 -8.15 -2.59 -3.27
CA PHE A 162 -7.82 -3.92 -2.76
C PHE A 162 -9.02 -4.88 -2.83
N GLY A 163 -10.02 -4.56 -3.64
CA GLY A 163 -11.20 -5.38 -3.89
C GLY A 163 -12.16 -5.54 -2.71
N SER A 164 -13.32 -6.13 -2.98
CA SER A 164 -14.20 -6.63 -1.93
C SER A 164 -13.64 -7.96 -1.41
N ARG A 165 -13.08 -7.92 -0.19
CA ARG A 165 -12.49 -9.11 0.43
C ARG A 165 -13.55 -10.14 0.77
N SER A 166 -13.31 -11.36 0.35
CA SER A 166 -14.21 -12.50 0.49
C SER A 166 -13.42 -13.77 0.81
N VAL A 167 -14.08 -14.84 1.23
CA VAL A 167 -13.41 -16.05 1.71
C VAL A 167 -13.21 -17.06 0.57
N LEU A 168 -11.97 -17.44 0.30
CA LEU A 168 -11.60 -18.59 -0.52
C LEU A 168 -11.23 -19.75 0.39
N ALA A 169 -11.90 -20.92 0.25
CA ALA A 169 -11.66 -22.07 1.10
C ALA A 169 -11.70 -23.38 0.32
N ARG A 170 -11.31 -24.48 0.97
CA ARG A 170 -11.36 -25.85 0.41
C ARG A 170 -12.76 -26.45 0.42
N LYS A 171 -13.68 -25.87 1.17
CA LYS A 171 -15.11 -26.25 1.18
C LYS A 171 -16.00 -25.05 0.97
N GLN A 172 -17.23 -25.29 0.55
CA GLN A 172 -18.21 -24.24 0.31
C GLN A 172 -18.64 -23.61 1.64
N ILE A 173 -18.74 -22.27 1.64
CA ILE A 173 -19.19 -21.46 2.77
C ILE A 173 -20.47 -20.73 2.35
N LYS A 174 -21.56 -20.95 3.07
CA LYS A 174 -22.86 -20.28 2.87
C LYS A 174 -23.29 -19.49 4.09
N THR A 175 -22.98 -19.98 5.27
CA THR A 175 -23.36 -19.36 6.55
C THR A 175 -22.14 -19.26 7.48
N PRO A 176 -22.21 -18.48 8.56
CA PRO A 176 -21.17 -18.44 9.57
C PRO A 176 -20.78 -19.80 10.18
N GLU A 177 -21.74 -20.72 10.29
CA GLU A 177 -21.53 -22.08 10.83
C GLU A 177 -20.58 -22.88 9.94
N ASP A 178 -20.56 -22.62 8.64
CA ASP A 178 -19.65 -23.30 7.70
C ASP A 178 -18.17 -22.91 7.91
N LEU A 179 -17.90 -21.78 8.56
CA LEU A 179 -16.54 -21.36 8.93
C LEU A 179 -16.03 -22.04 10.21
N ALA A 180 -16.91 -22.70 10.99
CA ALA A 180 -16.52 -23.27 12.27
C ALA A 180 -15.36 -24.27 12.12
N GLY A 181 -14.27 -23.99 12.87
CA GLY A 181 -13.05 -24.82 12.89
C GLY A 181 -12.14 -24.65 11.67
N LEU A 182 -12.52 -23.91 10.61
CA LEU A 182 -11.65 -23.67 9.47
C LEU A 182 -10.56 -22.67 9.83
N LYS A 183 -9.31 -23.05 9.55
CA LYS A 183 -8.14 -22.18 9.67
C LYS A 183 -8.09 -21.25 8.46
N ILE A 184 -8.68 -20.07 8.61
CA ILE A 184 -8.69 -19.04 7.55
C ILE A 184 -7.56 -18.06 7.82
N ARG A 185 -6.64 -17.94 6.86
CA ARG A 185 -5.56 -16.96 6.94
C ARG A 185 -6.12 -15.55 6.93
N THR A 186 -5.59 -14.72 7.82
CA THR A 186 -5.79 -13.27 7.82
C THR A 186 -4.45 -12.54 7.69
N LEU A 187 -4.50 -11.25 7.34
CA LEU A 187 -3.34 -10.40 7.53
C LEU A 187 -2.92 -10.38 9.01
N PRO A 188 -1.64 -10.12 9.34
CA PRO A 188 -1.21 -9.89 10.71
C PRO A 188 -1.71 -8.52 11.22
N ASN A 189 -3.02 -8.42 11.38
CA ASN A 189 -3.76 -7.26 11.84
C ASN A 189 -4.86 -7.73 12.82
N PRO A 190 -4.92 -7.17 14.04
CA PRO A 190 -5.86 -7.63 15.06
C PRO A 190 -7.33 -7.40 14.68
N ILE A 191 -7.64 -6.35 13.90
CA ILE A 191 -9.02 -6.00 13.55
C ILE A 191 -9.57 -6.99 12.52
N ILE A 192 -8.81 -7.27 11.45
CA ILE A 192 -9.21 -8.29 10.45
C ILE A 192 -9.28 -9.68 11.11
N THR A 193 -8.32 -10.00 11.97
CA THR A 193 -8.32 -11.30 12.71
C THR A 193 -9.55 -11.43 13.57
N GLU A 194 -9.95 -10.38 14.30
CA GLU A 194 -11.17 -10.38 15.09
C GLU A 194 -12.42 -10.49 14.21
N CYS A 195 -12.47 -9.78 13.08
CA CYS A 195 -13.58 -9.87 12.12
C CYS A 195 -13.82 -11.33 11.70
N LEU A 196 -12.78 -12.02 11.22
CA LEU A 196 -12.90 -13.41 10.77
C LEU A 196 -13.27 -14.37 11.93
N ARG A 197 -12.78 -14.11 13.14
CA ARG A 197 -13.18 -14.88 14.32
C ARG A 197 -14.66 -14.68 14.66
N LEU A 198 -15.15 -13.46 14.62
CA LEU A 198 -16.58 -13.15 14.82
C LEU A 198 -17.44 -13.78 13.71
N MET A 199 -16.93 -13.85 12.48
CA MET A 199 -17.58 -14.58 11.39
C MET A 199 -17.64 -16.09 11.63
N GLY A 200 -16.84 -16.65 12.55
CA GLY A 200 -16.86 -18.06 12.94
C GLY A 200 -15.59 -18.85 12.63
N ALA A 201 -14.58 -18.25 11.97
CA ALA A 201 -13.36 -18.94 11.56
C ALA A 201 -12.34 -19.08 12.71
N ALA A 202 -11.47 -20.09 12.62
CA ALA A 202 -10.19 -20.12 13.31
C ALA A 202 -9.20 -19.19 12.55
N ALA A 203 -9.34 -17.86 12.81
CA ALA A 203 -8.55 -16.85 12.14
C ALA A 203 -7.06 -16.99 12.46
N THR A 204 -6.22 -17.15 11.43
CA THR A 204 -4.80 -17.47 11.56
C THR A 204 -3.96 -16.38 10.89
N PRO A 205 -3.40 -15.42 11.65
CA PRO A 205 -2.54 -14.38 11.09
C PRO A 205 -1.26 -14.96 10.47
N LEU A 206 -0.98 -14.59 9.22
CA LEU A 206 0.20 -15.05 8.48
C LEU A 206 0.60 -14.01 7.44
N ALA A 207 1.92 -13.81 7.23
CA ALA A 207 2.45 -12.89 6.23
C ALA A 207 2.01 -13.28 4.81
N PHE A 208 1.87 -12.30 3.90
CA PHE A 208 1.34 -12.53 2.56
C PHE A 208 2.19 -13.54 1.76
N GLY A 209 3.53 -13.41 1.81
CA GLY A 209 4.44 -14.29 1.09
C GLY A 209 4.42 -15.75 1.50
N GLU A 210 3.81 -16.09 2.66
CA GLU A 210 3.76 -17.45 3.20
C GLU A 210 2.45 -18.19 2.86
N ILE A 211 1.44 -17.48 2.32
CA ILE A 211 0.06 -18.00 2.14
C ILE A 211 0.05 -19.23 1.23
N TYR A 212 0.65 -19.12 0.03
CA TYR A 212 0.58 -20.19 -0.97
C TYR A 212 1.15 -21.51 -0.43
N THR A 213 2.32 -21.44 0.20
CA THR A 213 2.98 -22.63 0.79
C THR A 213 2.16 -23.21 1.96
N ALA A 214 1.62 -22.37 2.83
CA ALA A 214 0.80 -22.82 3.96
C ALA A 214 -0.52 -23.47 3.50
N LEU A 215 -1.15 -22.94 2.47
CA LEU A 215 -2.31 -23.56 1.83
C LEU A 215 -1.94 -24.89 1.16
N GLN A 216 -0.86 -24.93 0.39
CA GLN A 216 -0.41 -26.13 -0.30
C GLN A 216 -0.09 -27.25 0.71
N ALA A 217 0.57 -26.94 1.80
CA ALA A 217 0.91 -27.88 2.88
C ALA A 217 -0.30 -28.29 3.75
N GLY A 218 -1.48 -27.70 3.55
CA GLY A 218 -2.66 -28.00 4.38
C GLY A 218 -2.63 -27.43 5.80
N VAL A 219 -1.72 -26.51 6.07
CA VAL A 219 -1.67 -25.80 7.36
C VAL A 219 -2.89 -24.85 7.50
N LEU A 220 -3.37 -24.33 6.38
CA LEU A 220 -4.55 -23.49 6.27
C LEU A 220 -5.64 -24.18 5.45
N ASP A 221 -6.90 -23.91 5.78
CA ASP A 221 -8.08 -24.38 5.03
C ASP A 221 -8.53 -23.36 3.99
N GLY A 222 -8.08 -22.09 4.11
CA GLY A 222 -8.46 -21.02 3.22
C GLY A 222 -7.79 -19.69 3.61
N LEU A 223 -8.19 -18.65 2.89
CA LEU A 223 -7.80 -17.25 3.13
C LEU A 223 -8.97 -16.34 2.81
N GLU A 224 -8.84 -15.07 3.14
CA GLU A 224 -9.73 -14.01 2.69
C GLU A 224 -8.94 -13.00 1.83
N HIS A 225 -9.46 -12.67 0.66
CA HIS A 225 -8.89 -11.67 -0.24
C HIS A 225 -9.87 -11.28 -1.35
N ASP A 226 -9.48 -10.29 -2.17
CA ASP A 226 -10.20 -9.87 -3.37
C ASP A 226 -9.93 -10.81 -4.57
N PRO A 227 -10.85 -10.87 -5.56
CA PRO A 227 -10.72 -11.77 -6.70
C PRO A 227 -9.46 -11.52 -7.55
N PRO A 228 -9.06 -10.27 -7.90
CA PRO A 228 -7.85 -10.02 -8.65
C PRO A 228 -6.58 -10.56 -7.97
N THR A 229 -6.43 -10.34 -6.66
CA THR A 229 -5.27 -10.85 -5.92
C THR A 229 -5.26 -12.37 -5.85
N ILE A 230 -6.43 -13.03 -5.70
CA ILE A 230 -6.53 -14.49 -5.74
C ILE A 230 -6.03 -15.04 -7.07
N LEU A 231 -6.33 -14.36 -8.20
CA LEU A 231 -5.82 -14.72 -9.53
C LEU A 231 -4.33 -14.48 -9.66
N ALA A 232 -3.86 -13.26 -9.39
CA ALA A 232 -2.45 -12.88 -9.55
C ALA A 232 -1.52 -13.76 -8.72
N SER A 233 -1.96 -14.13 -7.50
CA SER A 233 -1.20 -14.99 -6.58
C SER A 233 -1.47 -16.48 -6.73
N LYS A 234 -2.33 -16.88 -7.66
CA LYS A 234 -2.70 -18.28 -7.97
C LYS A 234 -3.26 -19.06 -6.79
N PHE A 235 -3.82 -18.40 -5.79
CA PHE A 235 -4.40 -19.06 -4.60
C PHE A 235 -5.53 -20.03 -4.95
N PHE A 236 -6.22 -19.78 -6.07
CA PHE A 236 -7.26 -20.66 -6.62
C PHE A 236 -6.76 -22.09 -6.94
N GLU A 237 -5.45 -22.31 -7.06
CA GLU A 237 -4.89 -23.66 -7.27
C GLU A 237 -5.02 -24.52 -6.01
N THR A 238 -5.02 -23.90 -4.82
CA THR A 238 -5.00 -24.58 -3.52
C THR A 238 -6.37 -24.72 -2.86
N ALA A 239 -7.33 -23.85 -3.24
CA ALA A 239 -8.70 -23.83 -2.72
C ALA A 239 -9.68 -23.46 -3.85
N LYS A 240 -10.88 -24.06 -3.84
CA LYS A 240 -11.79 -24.04 -5.00
C LYS A 240 -13.17 -23.46 -4.72
N PHE A 241 -13.45 -22.98 -3.51
CA PHE A 241 -14.75 -22.39 -3.16
C PHE A 241 -14.55 -20.96 -2.72
N TYR A 242 -15.13 -20.02 -3.47
CA TYR A 242 -15.04 -18.60 -3.20
C TYR A 242 -16.41 -18.07 -2.81
N ALA A 243 -16.62 -17.86 -1.51
CA ALA A 243 -17.86 -17.34 -0.93
C ALA A 243 -17.80 -15.80 -0.90
N LEU A 244 -18.71 -15.13 -1.58
CA LEU A 244 -18.78 -13.68 -1.70
C LEU A 244 -19.27 -13.05 -0.39
N THR A 245 -18.49 -13.20 0.67
CA THR A 245 -18.80 -12.60 1.99
C THR A 245 -18.73 -11.10 1.97
N GLN A 246 -17.86 -10.51 1.13
CA GLN A 246 -17.66 -9.07 0.95
C GLN A 246 -17.60 -8.32 2.29
N HIS A 247 -16.87 -8.91 3.23
CA HIS A 247 -16.84 -8.47 4.62
C HIS A 247 -15.95 -7.25 4.87
N ASN A 248 -15.10 -6.90 3.90
CA ASN A 248 -14.25 -5.72 3.99
C ASN A 248 -13.93 -5.16 2.59
N PHE A 249 -13.91 -3.84 2.46
CA PHE A 249 -13.48 -3.08 1.28
C PHE A 249 -12.21 -2.32 1.66
N SER A 250 -11.07 -3.03 1.70
CA SER A 250 -9.80 -2.44 2.14
C SER A 250 -9.30 -1.36 1.19
N PRO A 251 -9.03 -0.14 1.67
CA PRO A 251 -8.40 0.87 0.83
C PRO A 251 -6.93 0.54 0.59
N LEU A 252 -6.48 0.73 -0.65
CA LEU A 252 -5.08 0.64 -1.03
C LEU A 252 -4.43 2.02 -0.87
N ALA A 253 -3.38 2.12 -0.07
CA ALA A 253 -2.69 3.36 0.21
C ALA A 253 -1.33 3.42 -0.51
N VAL A 254 -0.96 4.62 -0.93
CA VAL A 254 0.41 4.96 -1.32
C VAL A 254 1.07 5.64 -0.12
N TYR A 255 1.84 4.86 0.62
CA TYR A 255 2.63 5.33 1.75
C TYR A 255 3.94 5.93 1.26
N PHE A 256 4.28 7.08 1.77
CA PHE A 256 5.52 7.77 1.46
C PHE A 256 6.27 8.13 2.75
N SER A 257 7.56 7.85 2.80
CA SER A 257 8.41 8.26 3.91
C SER A 257 8.44 9.78 4.02
N GLU A 258 8.08 10.32 5.18
CA GLU A 258 8.14 11.77 5.42
C GLU A 258 9.58 12.28 5.29
N ALA A 259 10.58 11.50 5.70
CA ALA A 259 11.98 11.88 5.55
C ALA A 259 12.39 12.06 4.08
N THR A 260 11.95 11.18 3.18
CA THR A 260 12.18 11.31 1.73
C THR A 260 11.37 12.48 1.17
N PHE A 261 10.10 12.61 1.56
CA PHE A 261 9.20 13.68 1.12
C PHE A 261 9.77 15.07 1.41
N GLN A 262 10.36 15.28 2.59
CA GLN A 262 10.94 16.56 2.98
C GLN A 262 12.26 16.90 2.26
N ARG A 263 12.95 15.92 1.66
CA ARG A 263 14.14 16.17 0.83
C ARG A 263 13.81 16.70 -0.56
N MET A 264 12.56 16.59 -1.00
CA MET A 264 12.12 17.10 -2.30
C MET A 264 11.92 18.62 -2.22
N ASP A 265 12.28 19.35 -3.29
CA ASP A 265 11.85 20.73 -3.45
C ASP A 265 10.32 20.82 -3.61
N ALA A 266 9.74 21.98 -3.29
CA ALA A 266 8.30 22.15 -3.27
C ALA A 266 7.63 21.80 -4.61
N LYS A 267 8.22 22.22 -5.75
CA LYS A 267 7.64 21.98 -7.08
C LYS A 267 7.63 20.50 -7.43
N THR A 268 8.74 19.79 -7.18
CA THR A 268 8.86 18.34 -7.41
C THR A 268 7.91 17.59 -6.50
N ARG A 269 7.81 17.98 -5.24
CA ARG A 269 6.90 17.39 -4.25
C ARG A 269 5.44 17.50 -4.65
N ASP A 270 4.99 18.72 -5.00
CA ASP A 270 3.60 18.97 -5.40
C ASP A 270 3.24 18.22 -6.69
N GLY A 271 4.15 18.21 -7.66
CA GLY A 271 3.99 17.44 -8.90
C GLY A 271 3.96 15.94 -8.67
N PHE A 272 4.77 15.40 -7.73
CA PHE A 272 4.77 13.98 -7.37
C PHE A 272 3.44 13.57 -6.72
N VAL A 273 2.93 14.39 -5.79
CA VAL A 273 1.63 14.15 -5.15
C VAL A 273 0.51 14.16 -6.18
N ALA A 274 0.50 15.15 -7.09
CA ALA A 274 -0.50 15.21 -8.16
C ALA A 274 -0.44 13.97 -9.07
N ALA A 275 0.76 13.52 -9.45
CA ALA A 275 0.96 12.30 -10.25
C ALA A 275 0.44 11.05 -9.51
N ALA A 276 0.72 10.94 -8.21
CA ALA A 276 0.24 9.82 -7.39
C ALA A 276 -1.29 9.80 -7.25
N GLN A 277 -1.93 10.96 -7.10
CA GLN A 277 -3.39 11.08 -7.04
C GLN A 277 -4.05 10.69 -8.37
N GLN A 278 -3.49 11.12 -9.51
CA GLN A 278 -3.96 10.70 -10.82
C GLN A 278 -3.77 9.20 -11.04
N ALA A 279 -2.61 8.66 -10.68
CA ALA A 279 -2.34 7.23 -10.74
C ALA A 279 -3.34 6.42 -9.90
N ALA A 280 -3.67 6.90 -8.70
CA ALA A 280 -4.68 6.28 -7.84
C ALA A 280 -6.09 6.31 -8.49
N ALA A 281 -6.47 7.40 -9.14
CA ALA A 281 -7.74 7.52 -9.86
C ALA A 281 -7.83 6.54 -11.04
N ASP A 282 -6.76 6.46 -11.87
CA ASP A 282 -6.69 5.49 -12.97
C ASP A 282 -6.76 4.05 -12.42
N THR A 283 -6.06 3.76 -11.30
CA THR A 283 -6.06 2.43 -10.68
C THR A 283 -7.42 2.05 -10.10
N ARG A 284 -8.18 3.00 -9.55
CA ARG A 284 -9.57 2.76 -9.11
C ARG A 284 -10.45 2.29 -10.26
N THR A 285 -10.40 3.01 -11.38
CA THR A 285 -11.19 2.67 -12.58
C THR A 285 -10.82 1.29 -13.12
N HIS A 286 -9.52 1.01 -13.23
CA HIS A 286 -9.01 -0.29 -13.67
C HIS A 286 -9.51 -1.43 -12.77
N GLY A 287 -9.37 -1.30 -11.48
CA GLY A 287 -9.65 -2.39 -10.57
C GLY A 287 -11.12 -2.71 -10.40
N LEU A 288 -12.02 -1.71 -10.48
CA LEU A 288 -13.47 -1.98 -10.53
C LEU A 288 -13.83 -2.86 -11.73
N ALA A 289 -13.19 -2.63 -12.88
CA ALA A 289 -13.37 -3.48 -14.05
C ALA A 289 -12.79 -4.89 -13.83
N MET A 290 -11.59 -4.95 -13.26
CA MET A 290 -10.88 -6.22 -13.03
C MET A 290 -11.50 -7.08 -11.95
N GLU A 291 -12.18 -6.53 -10.96
CA GLU A 291 -12.86 -7.32 -9.92
C GLU A 291 -13.93 -8.23 -10.52
N LYS A 292 -14.77 -7.68 -11.42
CA LYS A 292 -15.82 -8.45 -12.11
C LYS A 292 -15.20 -9.50 -13.03
N GLU A 293 -14.24 -9.10 -13.85
CA GLU A 293 -13.55 -10.01 -14.78
C GLU A 293 -12.84 -11.15 -14.02
N ALA A 294 -12.19 -10.83 -12.90
CA ALA A 294 -11.49 -11.83 -12.10
C ALA A 294 -12.42 -12.92 -11.56
N ILE A 295 -13.66 -12.56 -11.18
CA ILE A 295 -14.66 -13.54 -10.75
C ILE A 295 -14.97 -14.52 -11.89
N ASP A 296 -15.15 -14.03 -13.12
CA ASP A 296 -15.46 -14.90 -14.26
C ASP A 296 -14.27 -15.79 -14.64
N VAL A 297 -13.06 -15.23 -14.64
CA VAL A 297 -11.83 -16.02 -14.84
C VAL A 297 -11.63 -17.08 -13.75
N LEU A 298 -11.94 -16.77 -12.48
CA LEU A 298 -11.87 -17.77 -11.40
C LEU A 298 -12.83 -18.93 -11.65
N LYS A 299 -14.06 -18.68 -12.14
CA LYS A 299 -15.00 -19.73 -12.54
C LYS A 299 -14.43 -20.59 -13.67
N GLU A 300 -13.84 -19.98 -14.70
CA GLU A 300 -13.16 -20.68 -15.80
C GLU A 300 -11.98 -21.55 -15.30
N LYS A 301 -11.32 -21.13 -14.21
CA LYS A 301 -10.26 -21.90 -13.51
C LYS A 301 -10.80 -22.99 -12.59
N GLY A 302 -12.11 -23.25 -12.61
CA GLY A 302 -12.77 -24.28 -11.82
C GLY A 302 -13.02 -23.90 -10.36
N VAL A 303 -13.07 -22.61 -10.04
CA VAL A 303 -13.50 -22.12 -8.73
C VAL A 303 -15.02 -22.03 -8.69
N THR A 304 -15.64 -22.64 -7.69
CA THR A 304 -17.06 -22.47 -7.39
C THR A 304 -17.24 -21.14 -6.65
N VAL A 305 -17.79 -20.15 -7.33
CA VAL A 305 -18.13 -18.86 -6.71
C VAL A 305 -19.58 -18.90 -6.26
N ASN A 306 -19.86 -18.59 -5.01
CA ASN A 306 -21.21 -18.62 -4.46
C ASN A 306 -21.53 -17.41 -3.58
N GLU A 307 -22.81 -17.05 -3.60
CA GLU A 307 -23.39 -16.15 -2.60
C GLU A 307 -23.47 -16.83 -1.25
N CYS A 308 -23.51 -16.02 -0.18
CA CYS A 308 -23.65 -16.47 1.20
C CYS A 308 -24.62 -15.58 1.97
N ASP A 309 -25.01 -15.98 3.16
CA ASP A 309 -25.86 -15.20 4.06
C ASP A 309 -25.05 -14.03 4.67
N LYS A 310 -24.86 -12.96 3.90
CA LYS A 310 -24.16 -11.74 4.34
C LYS A 310 -24.81 -11.11 5.57
N ALA A 311 -26.14 -11.22 5.70
CA ALA A 311 -26.85 -10.65 6.84
C ALA A 311 -26.50 -11.35 8.15
N ALA A 312 -26.37 -12.68 8.12
CA ALA A 312 -25.94 -13.47 9.28
C ALA A 312 -24.48 -13.14 9.67
N PHE A 313 -23.56 -13.01 8.69
CA PHE A 313 -22.18 -12.59 8.94
C PHE A 313 -22.13 -11.17 9.52
N ARG A 314 -22.79 -10.21 8.89
CA ARG A 314 -22.86 -8.80 9.36
C ARG A 314 -23.38 -8.72 10.80
N LYS A 315 -24.43 -9.48 11.14
CA LYS A 315 -24.99 -9.52 12.49
C LYS A 315 -23.96 -9.96 13.53
N ARG A 316 -23.14 -10.98 13.24
CA ARG A 316 -22.07 -11.44 14.14
C ARG A 316 -20.96 -10.42 14.32
N VAL A 317 -20.59 -9.72 13.25
CA VAL A 317 -19.47 -8.77 13.24
C VAL A 317 -19.86 -7.40 13.82
N ALA A 318 -21.14 -7.05 13.91
CA ALA A 318 -21.60 -5.72 14.32
C ALA A 318 -21.00 -5.23 15.65
N VAL A 319 -20.82 -6.13 16.63
CA VAL A 319 -20.21 -5.84 17.93
C VAL A 319 -18.77 -5.33 17.82
N GLN A 320 -18.05 -5.62 16.73
CA GLN A 320 -16.68 -5.19 16.52
C GLN A 320 -16.57 -3.65 16.46
N THR A 321 -17.45 -3.02 15.68
CA THR A 321 -17.46 -1.55 15.55
C THR A 321 -17.75 -0.87 16.89
N GLU A 322 -18.70 -1.37 17.65
CA GLU A 322 -19.04 -0.86 18.98
C GLU A 322 -17.83 -0.94 19.94
N ASN A 323 -17.20 -2.12 20.01
CA ASN A 323 -16.02 -2.35 20.84
C ASN A 323 -14.84 -1.48 20.43
N PHE A 324 -14.60 -1.34 19.12
CA PHE A 324 -13.51 -0.54 18.59
C PHE A 324 -13.68 0.95 18.94
N VAL A 325 -14.88 1.50 18.71
CA VAL A 325 -15.19 2.90 19.05
C VAL A 325 -15.16 3.13 20.57
N LYS A 326 -15.60 2.17 21.38
CA LYS A 326 -15.49 2.26 22.84
C LYS A 326 -14.03 2.35 23.31
N GLN A 327 -13.14 1.58 22.68
CA GLN A 327 -11.71 1.58 23.00
C GLN A 327 -10.97 2.79 22.38
N ARG A 328 -11.48 3.35 21.27
CA ARG A 328 -10.91 4.46 20.49
C ARG A 328 -12.01 5.45 20.12
N PRO A 329 -12.40 6.32 21.06
CA PRO A 329 -13.47 7.31 20.82
C PRO A 329 -13.19 8.24 19.63
N GLU A 330 -11.92 8.48 19.31
CA GLU A 330 -11.48 9.26 18.15
C GLU A 330 -11.86 8.64 16.80
N ALA A 331 -12.15 7.34 16.76
CA ALA A 331 -12.64 6.65 15.56
C ALA A 331 -14.12 6.94 15.27
N LYS A 332 -14.90 7.34 16.27
CA LYS A 332 -16.35 7.53 16.12
C LYS A 332 -16.72 8.53 15.02
N PRO A 333 -16.15 9.74 14.94
CA PRO A 333 -16.47 10.68 13.87
C PRO A 333 -16.16 10.13 12.47
N ILE A 334 -15.14 9.27 12.34
CA ILE A 334 -14.76 8.63 11.07
C ILE A 334 -15.82 7.61 10.68
N VAL A 335 -16.20 6.73 11.62
CA VAL A 335 -17.26 5.72 11.44
C VAL A 335 -18.57 6.38 11.07
N ASP A 336 -19.02 7.37 11.83
CA ASP A 336 -20.27 8.09 11.60
C ASP A 336 -20.29 8.73 10.20
N LYS A 337 -19.17 9.33 9.78
CA LYS A 337 -19.04 9.95 8.46
C LYS A 337 -19.12 8.93 7.34
N ILE A 338 -18.49 7.78 7.49
CA ILE A 338 -18.55 6.69 6.51
C ILE A 338 -19.98 6.14 6.42
N GLN A 339 -20.60 5.83 7.56
CA GLN A 339 -21.95 5.25 7.60
C GLN A 339 -23.04 6.20 7.13
N SER A 340 -22.87 7.52 7.30
CA SER A 340 -23.80 8.53 6.79
C SER A 340 -23.63 8.83 5.31
N THR A 341 -22.56 8.32 4.67
CA THR A 341 -22.32 8.51 3.24
C THR A 341 -23.16 7.52 2.43
N SER A 342 -24.20 7.99 1.76
CA SER A 342 -25.00 7.20 0.83
C SER A 342 -24.43 7.28 -0.59
N VAL A 343 -24.63 6.23 -1.40
CA VAL A 343 -24.27 6.18 -2.85
C VAL A 343 -25.41 6.68 -3.70
#